data_755a81c1559711d87faab521ef01f3f7
#
_entry.id   755a81c1559711d87faab521ef01f3f7
#
_cell.length_a   1.000
_cell.length_b   1.000
_cell.length_c   1.000
_cell.angle_alpha   90.00
_cell.angle_beta   90.00
_cell.angle_gamma   90.00
#
_symmetry.space_group_name_H-M   'P 1'
#
loop_
_entity.id
_entity.type
_entity.pdbx_description
1 polymer ?
#
loop_
_entity_poly.entity_id
_entity_poly.type
_entity_poly.pdbx_seq_one_letter_code
_entity_poly.pdbx_strand_id
1 'polypeptide(L)'
;MSGTFPSSPAFNSLNVQSVQPTFVSRTISGRRQARQIGGQYWTMTASFAPMTRAQFQPIYAFVMSQRGRFESFSLTLPVIKSGLGTPTGTPLVNGASQTGRTVVTDGWNNDTVVFKAGDFVKFAGNDKVYMITSDIQSNGSGQATLPIEPALVASPANDEAVVAENIPFTVALTGGVQEFATGRTGLFSYDVDFEEVL
;
A
#
# COMPACT_ATOMS: atom_id res chain seq x y z
N MET A 1 -10.13 3.36 -12.01
CA MET A 1 -10.35 3.72 -10.58
C MET A 1 -11.64 4.51 -10.43
N SER A 2 -12.49 4.11 -9.51
CA SER A 2 -13.83 4.69 -9.30
C SER A 2 -13.89 5.75 -8.18
N GLY A 3 -12.76 6.31 -7.78
CA GLY A 3 -12.67 7.36 -6.78
C GLY A 3 -11.71 7.06 -5.63
N THR A 4 -11.85 7.81 -4.54
CA THR A 4 -11.03 7.68 -3.32
C THR A 4 -11.94 7.30 -2.16
N PHE A 5 -11.50 6.34 -1.35
CA PHE A 5 -12.23 5.91 -0.16
C PHE A 5 -12.40 7.08 0.83
N PRO A 6 -13.58 7.27 1.44
CA PRO A 6 -13.82 8.35 2.39
C PRO A 6 -12.84 8.30 3.58
N SER A 7 -12.23 9.43 3.90
CA SER A 7 -11.27 9.54 5.01
C SER A 7 -11.92 9.81 6.38
N SER A 8 -13.22 10.05 6.40
CA SER A 8 -13.99 10.34 7.63
C SER A 8 -15.29 9.51 7.65
N PRO A 9 -15.64 8.92 8.80
CA PRO A 9 -14.84 8.79 10.02
C PRO A 9 -13.56 7.94 9.82
N ALA A 10 -12.58 8.15 10.68
CA ALA A 10 -11.34 7.38 10.65
C ALA A 10 -11.58 5.92 11.08
N PHE A 11 -10.71 5.03 10.63
CA PHE A 11 -10.70 3.64 11.08
C PHE A 11 -10.42 3.56 12.59
N ASN A 12 -11.14 2.72 13.28
CA ASN A 12 -10.86 2.36 14.67
C ASN A 12 -9.66 1.40 14.76
N SER A 13 -9.62 0.43 13.86
CA SER A 13 -8.46 -0.45 13.70
C SER A 13 -8.21 -0.74 12.22
N LEU A 14 -6.94 -0.97 11.91
CA LEU A 14 -6.47 -1.30 10.56
C LEU A 14 -5.44 -2.41 10.68
N ASN A 15 -5.70 -3.54 10.05
CA ASN A 15 -4.77 -4.65 9.92
C ASN A 15 -4.27 -4.70 8.47
N VAL A 16 -2.95 -4.62 8.29
CA VAL A 16 -2.30 -4.67 6.97
C VAL A 16 -1.46 -5.93 6.91
N GLN A 17 -1.66 -6.74 5.90
CA GLN A 17 -0.98 -8.01 5.70
C GLN A 17 -0.29 -8.05 4.34
N SER A 18 0.93 -8.56 4.32
CA SER A 18 1.66 -8.87 3.09
C SER A 18 1.42 -10.34 2.73
N VAL A 19 0.79 -10.58 1.60
CA VAL A 19 0.56 -11.93 1.08
C VAL A 19 1.61 -12.25 0.03
N GLN A 20 2.39 -13.30 0.28
CA GLN A 20 3.47 -13.72 -0.60
C GLN A 20 3.29 -15.20 -0.98
N PRO A 21 2.63 -15.50 -2.11
CA PRO A 21 2.34 -16.87 -2.51
C PRO A 21 3.63 -17.65 -2.76
N THR A 22 3.89 -18.66 -1.94
CA THR A 22 5.07 -19.52 -2.03
C THR A 22 4.69 -20.99 -1.98
N PHE A 23 5.28 -21.79 -2.85
CA PHE A 23 5.22 -23.24 -2.78
C PHE A 23 6.43 -23.77 -2.01
N VAL A 24 6.17 -24.59 -1.02
CA VAL A 24 7.22 -25.23 -0.20
C VAL A 24 7.03 -26.73 -0.26
N SER A 25 8.09 -27.45 -0.65
CA SER A 25 8.15 -28.91 -0.60
C SER A 25 9.38 -29.36 0.19
N ARG A 26 9.31 -30.60 0.68
CA ARG A 26 10.47 -31.27 1.30
C ARG A 26 10.77 -32.54 0.53
N THR A 27 12.05 -32.76 0.21
CA THR A 27 12.52 -33.98 -0.35
C THR A 27 12.51 -35.10 0.70
N ILE A 28 12.61 -36.36 0.27
CA ILE A 28 12.73 -37.52 1.17
C ILE A 28 13.94 -37.38 2.11
N SER A 29 15.01 -36.70 1.67
CA SER A 29 16.19 -36.37 2.49
C SER A 29 15.99 -35.23 3.49
N GLY A 30 14.76 -34.72 3.63
CA GLY A 30 14.42 -33.62 4.56
C GLY A 30 14.78 -32.20 4.05
N ARG A 31 15.36 -32.06 2.87
CA ARG A 31 15.76 -30.79 2.29
C ARG A 31 14.52 -29.96 1.92
N ARG A 32 14.46 -28.71 2.42
CA ARG A 32 13.40 -27.76 2.07
C ARG A 32 13.68 -27.13 0.70
N GLN A 33 12.71 -27.19 -0.19
CA GLN A 33 12.69 -26.43 -1.43
C GLN A 33 11.54 -25.45 -1.39
N ALA A 34 11.81 -24.19 -1.70
CA ALA A 34 10.79 -23.13 -1.74
C ALA A 34 10.87 -22.40 -3.09
N ARG A 35 9.71 -22.11 -3.67
CA ARG A 35 9.58 -21.33 -4.90
C ARG A 35 8.45 -20.34 -4.74
N GLN A 36 8.69 -19.11 -5.10
CA GLN A 36 7.65 -18.08 -5.22
C GLN A 36 6.80 -18.39 -6.47
N ILE A 37 5.48 -18.42 -6.35
CA ILE A 37 4.54 -18.79 -7.41
C ILE A 37 3.65 -17.63 -7.86
N GLY A 38 3.71 -16.48 -7.20
CA GLY A 38 2.95 -15.28 -7.53
C GLY A 38 3.62 -14.01 -7.04
N GLY A 39 3.12 -12.87 -7.47
CA GLY A 39 3.49 -11.55 -6.95
C GLY A 39 3.04 -11.38 -5.50
N GLN A 40 3.76 -10.58 -4.75
CA GLN A 40 3.30 -10.13 -3.43
C GLN A 40 2.20 -9.08 -3.62
N TYR A 41 1.20 -9.10 -2.76
CA TYR A 41 0.16 -8.06 -2.68
C TYR A 41 -0.22 -7.79 -1.23
N TRP A 42 -0.83 -6.62 -1.00
CA TRP A 42 -1.28 -6.20 0.31
C TRP A 42 -2.76 -6.52 0.49
N THR A 43 -3.12 -7.08 1.63
CA THR A 43 -4.51 -7.19 2.07
C THR A 43 -4.70 -6.36 3.33
N MET A 44 -5.86 -5.77 3.47
CA MET A 44 -6.16 -4.85 4.57
C MET A 44 -7.55 -5.13 5.10
N THR A 45 -7.66 -5.20 6.42
CA THR A 45 -8.95 -5.26 7.12
C THR A 45 -9.08 -4.00 7.97
N ALA A 46 -10.11 -3.22 7.72
CA ALA A 46 -10.40 -2.01 8.47
C ALA A 46 -11.73 -2.17 9.23
N SER A 47 -11.73 -1.80 10.51
CA SER A 47 -12.94 -1.71 11.31
C SER A 47 -13.21 -0.28 11.75
N PHE A 48 -14.48 0.07 11.85
CA PHE A 48 -14.93 1.36 12.34
C PHE A 48 -15.45 1.25 13.76
N ALA A 49 -15.24 2.30 14.57
CA ALA A 49 -15.98 2.45 15.82
C ALA A 49 -17.47 2.54 15.51
N PRO A 50 -18.36 2.19 16.47
CA PRO A 50 -19.79 2.35 16.28
C PRO A 50 -20.15 3.77 15.83
N MET A 51 -20.80 3.89 14.67
CA MET A 51 -21.05 5.14 13.96
C MET A 51 -22.52 5.53 14.00
N THR A 52 -22.79 6.83 13.97
CA THR A 52 -24.14 7.32 13.70
C THR A 52 -24.53 7.03 12.24
N ARG A 53 -25.82 7.09 11.94
CA ARG A 53 -26.34 6.90 10.57
C ARG A 53 -25.72 7.89 9.58
N ALA A 54 -25.54 9.12 9.98
CA ALA A 54 -24.96 10.19 9.12
C ALA A 54 -23.48 9.91 8.76
N GLN A 55 -22.73 9.27 9.64
CA GLN A 55 -21.35 8.87 9.40
C GLN A 55 -21.24 7.60 8.56
N PHE A 56 -22.12 6.63 8.81
CA PHE A 56 -22.11 5.34 8.13
C PHE A 56 -22.57 5.42 6.66
N GLN A 57 -23.65 6.14 6.38
CA GLN A 57 -24.27 6.14 5.06
C GLN A 57 -23.32 6.54 3.90
N PRO A 58 -22.47 7.58 4.02
CA PRO A 58 -21.55 7.93 2.95
C PRO A 58 -20.51 6.83 2.64
N ILE A 59 -20.01 6.15 3.69
CA ILE A 59 -19.06 5.04 3.53
C ILE A 59 -19.73 3.89 2.81
N TYR A 60 -20.90 3.48 3.29
CA TYR A 60 -21.62 2.34 2.72
C TYR A 60 -22.09 2.61 1.29
N ALA A 61 -22.52 3.84 0.98
CA ALA A 61 -22.88 4.25 -0.38
C ALA A 61 -21.67 4.18 -1.33
N PHE A 62 -20.48 4.63 -0.87
CA PHE A 62 -19.25 4.48 -1.63
C PHE A 62 -18.93 3.02 -1.89
N VAL A 63 -18.95 2.18 -0.85
CA VAL A 63 -18.68 0.73 -0.98
C VAL A 63 -19.66 0.06 -1.94
N MET A 64 -20.94 0.38 -1.86
CA MET A 64 -21.97 -0.15 -2.79
C MET A 64 -21.73 0.30 -4.23
N SER A 65 -21.21 1.52 -4.45
CA SER A 65 -20.88 2.00 -5.79
C SER A 65 -19.72 1.24 -6.44
N GLN A 66 -18.89 0.54 -5.66
CA GLN A 66 -17.80 -0.29 -6.17
C GLN A 66 -18.28 -1.61 -6.81
N ARG A 67 -19.56 -1.96 -6.69
CA ARG A 67 -20.15 -3.17 -7.27
C ARG A 67 -19.46 -4.45 -6.81
N GLY A 68 -19.17 -4.54 -5.51
CA GLY A 68 -18.39 -5.63 -4.94
C GLY A 68 -16.93 -5.55 -5.40
N ARG A 69 -16.41 -6.64 -5.95
CA ARG A 69 -15.00 -6.76 -6.39
C ARG A 69 -14.70 -6.16 -7.76
N PHE A 70 -15.68 -5.52 -8.41
CA PHE A 70 -15.55 -5.12 -9.82
C PHE A 70 -14.69 -3.88 -10.00
N GLU A 71 -14.88 -2.87 -9.18
CA GLU A 71 -14.17 -1.59 -9.31
C GLU A 71 -12.96 -1.52 -8.37
N SER A 72 -11.91 -0.86 -8.84
CA SER A 72 -10.77 -0.46 -8.02
C SER A 72 -10.85 1.02 -7.67
N PHE A 73 -10.35 1.37 -6.48
CA PHE A 73 -10.35 2.73 -5.96
C PHE A 73 -9.07 3.01 -5.16
N SER A 74 -8.84 4.28 -4.87
CA SER A 74 -7.69 4.72 -4.09
C SER A 74 -8.00 4.69 -2.60
N LEU A 75 -7.07 4.13 -1.80
CA LEU A 75 -7.13 4.10 -0.35
C LEU A 75 -5.82 4.62 0.24
N THR A 76 -5.87 5.68 1.04
CA THR A 76 -4.72 6.15 1.82
C THR A 76 -4.87 5.70 3.26
N LEU A 77 -3.84 5.01 3.78
CA LEU A 77 -3.87 4.44 5.13
C LEU A 77 -3.48 5.51 6.17
N PRO A 78 -4.36 5.86 7.12
CA PRO A 78 -4.17 7.05 7.96
C PRO A 78 -2.91 7.01 8.84
N VAL A 79 -2.56 5.83 9.37
CA VAL A 79 -1.46 5.66 10.34
C VAL A 79 -0.10 5.63 9.65
N ILE A 80 -0.03 5.05 8.46
CA ILE A 80 1.22 4.80 7.72
C ILE A 80 1.35 5.69 6.48
N LYS A 81 0.54 6.74 6.38
CA LYS A 81 0.58 7.69 5.27
C LYS A 81 1.85 8.52 5.21
N SER A 82 2.54 8.67 6.34
CA SER A 82 3.83 9.35 6.46
C SER A 82 4.83 8.36 7.02
N GLY A 83 5.99 8.24 6.39
CA GLY A 83 7.09 7.41 6.86
C GLY A 83 7.75 7.98 8.12
N LEU A 84 8.66 7.21 8.69
CA LEU A 84 9.54 7.64 9.80
C LEU A 84 10.76 8.41 9.27
N GLY A 85 11.06 8.31 7.98
CA GLY A 85 12.05 9.14 7.31
C GLY A 85 11.56 10.57 7.11
N THR A 86 12.42 11.40 6.53
CA THR A 86 12.10 12.79 6.17
C THR A 86 12.30 12.95 4.66
N PRO A 87 11.37 12.44 3.84
CA PRO A 87 11.47 12.47 2.38
C PRO A 87 11.27 13.91 1.87
N THR A 88 12.34 14.68 1.79
CA THR A 88 12.34 16.07 1.35
C THR A 88 13.00 16.24 -0.01
N GLY A 89 12.55 17.21 -0.79
CA GLY A 89 12.98 17.44 -2.17
C GLY A 89 11.87 17.17 -3.18
N THR A 90 12.24 16.93 -4.41
CA THR A 90 11.36 16.49 -5.51
C THR A 90 11.91 15.19 -6.09
N PRO A 91 11.75 14.06 -5.37
CA PRO A 91 12.43 12.83 -5.74
C PRO A 91 11.87 12.22 -7.03
N LEU A 92 12.78 11.82 -7.89
CA LEU A 92 12.52 11.21 -9.18
C LEU A 92 13.31 9.90 -9.33
N VAL A 93 12.82 9.03 -10.18
CA VAL A 93 13.54 7.83 -10.59
C VAL A 93 14.70 8.22 -11.51
N ASN A 94 15.91 7.82 -11.15
CA ASN A 94 17.12 8.13 -11.91
C ASN A 94 17.50 6.94 -12.81
N GLY A 95 17.13 7.02 -14.07
CA GLY A 95 17.38 6.02 -15.09
C GLY A 95 16.20 5.09 -15.37
N ALA A 96 16.00 4.78 -16.63
CA ALA A 96 14.96 3.87 -17.11
C ALA A 96 15.37 2.39 -16.98
N SER A 97 14.41 1.50 -17.21
CA SER A 97 14.63 0.03 -17.27
C SER A 97 15.18 -0.58 -15.98
N GLN A 98 14.91 0.01 -14.85
CA GLN A 98 15.30 -0.54 -13.55
C GLN A 98 14.45 -1.76 -13.21
N THR A 99 15.06 -2.79 -12.64
CA THR A 99 14.42 -4.05 -12.28
C THR A 99 15.00 -4.58 -10.97
N GLY A 100 14.35 -5.59 -10.40
CA GLY A 100 14.82 -6.23 -9.17
C GLY A 100 14.30 -5.54 -7.91
N ARG A 101 15.11 -5.51 -6.84
CA ARG A 101 14.73 -5.03 -5.50
C ARG A 101 15.43 -3.75 -5.09
N THR A 102 15.99 -3.02 -6.02
CA THR A 102 16.64 -1.73 -5.78
C THR A 102 16.23 -0.75 -6.86
N VAL A 103 15.97 0.50 -6.45
CA VAL A 103 15.66 1.60 -7.38
C VAL A 103 16.57 2.77 -7.09
N VAL A 104 17.24 3.26 -8.10
CA VAL A 104 18.07 4.47 -8.02
C VAL A 104 17.18 5.68 -8.22
N THR A 105 17.32 6.64 -7.33
CA THR A 105 16.52 7.88 -7.33
C THR A 105 17.41 9.08 -7.08
N ASP A 106 16.95 10.26 -7.47
CA ASP A 106 17.59 11.54 -7.19
C ASP A 106 16.57 12.63 -6.82
N GLY A 107 17.00 13.87 -6.74
CA GLY A 107 16.12 14.98 -6.39
C GLY A 107 15.78 15.09 -4.90
N TRP A 108 16.43 14.29 -4.04
CA TRP A 108 16.32 14.43 -2.59
C TRP A 108 17.14 15.62 -2.07
N ASN A 109 16.79 16.13 -0.90
CA ASN A 109 17.70 17.01 -0.19
C ASN A 109 18.97 16.26 0.21
N ASN A 110 20.11 16.93 0.16
CA ASN A 110 21.42 16.33 0.41
C ASN A 110 21.55 15.84 1.87
N ASP A 111 22.24 14.73 2.05
CA ASP A 111 22.63 14.17 3.37
C ASP A 111 21.45 13.99 4.36
N THR A 112 20.27 13.74 3.83
CA THR A 112 19.02 13.60 4.61
C THR A 112 18.63 12.13 4.72
N VAL A 113 18.13 11.68 5.88
CA VAL A 113 17.53 10.36 6.05
C VAL A 113 16.16 10.38 5.38
N VAL A 114 16.09 9.88 4.15
CA VAL A 114 14.88 9.95 3.32
C VAL A 114 13.84 8.91 3.68
N PHE A 115 14.28 7.70 4.04
CA PHE A 115 13.40 6.61 4.49
C PHE A 115 13.99 5.84 5.66
N LYS A 116 13.11 5.24 6.46
CA LYS A 116 13.43 4.23 7.45
C LYS A 116 12.92 2.85 7.01
N ALA A 117 13.54 1.80 7.53
CA ALA A 117 13.06 0.44 7.31
C ALA A 117 11.60 0.29 7.76
N GLY A 118 10.74 -0.20 6.87
CA GLY A 118 9.30 -0.32 7.08
C GLY A 118 8.47 0.81 6.49
N ASP A 119 9.08 1.90 6.01
CA ASP A 119 8.37 2.94 5.27
C ASP A 119 7.86 2.40 3.92
N PHE A 120 6.78 2.98 3.43
CA PHE A 120 6.22 2.65 2.12
C PHE A 120 6.67 3.64 1.06
N VAL A 121 6.67 3.18 -0.19
CA VAL A 121 6.98 4.01 -1.36
C VAL A 121 6.16 3.53 -2.57
N LYS A 122 5.76 4.45 -3.42
CA LYS A 122 5.09 4.18 -4.69
C LYS A 122 5.72 5.01 -5.80
N PHE A 123 5.74 4.48 -7.01
CA PHE A 123 6.12 5.22 -8.22
C PHE A 123 4.84 5.68 -8.93
N ALA A 124 4.78 6.94 -9.36
CA ALA A 124 3.54 7.58 -9.79
C ALA A 124 2.83 6.87 -10.97
N GLY A 125 3.59 6.28 -11.88
CA GLY A 125 3.07 5.54 -13.03
C GLY A 125 2.67 4.08 -12.73
N ASN A 126 2.90 3.59 -11.51
CA ASN A 126 2.66 2.21 -11.13
C ASN A 126 1.62 2.14 -9.99
N ASP A 127 0.79 1.09 -9.98
CA ASP A 127 -0.20 0.88 -8.92
C ASP A 127 0.37 0.19 -7.69
N LYS A 128 1.48 -0.52 -7.84
CA LYS A 128 2.13 -1.26 -6.75
C LYS A 128 2.72 -0.36 -5.69
N VAL A 129 2.45 -0.69 -4.43
CA VAL A 129 3.11 -0.09 -3.26
C VAL A 129 4.19 -1.02 -2.73
N TYR A 130 5.37 -0.48 -2.52
CA TYR A 130 6.56 -1.19 -2.05
C TYR A 130 6.89 -0.80 -0.62
N MET A 131 7.55 -1.68 0.13
CA MET A 131 8.09 -1.40 1.45
C MET A 131 9.61 -1.25 1.36
N ILE A 132 10.14 -0.25 2.04
CA ILE A 132 11.59 -0.02 2.21
C ILE A 132 12.13 -1.02 3.25
N THR A 133 13.23 -1.68 2.92
CA THR A 133 13.77 -2.77 3.75
C THR A 133 14.95 -2.38 4.65
N SER A 134 15.53 -1.20 4.46
CA SER A 134 16.58 -0.66 5.32
C SER A 134 16.55 0.86 5.35
N ASP A 135 17.17 1.45 6.37
CA ASP A 135 17.34 2.90 6.48
C ASP A 135 18.14 3.45 5.29
N ILE A 136 17.72 4.58 4.74
CA ILE A 136 18.31 5.19 3.56
C ILE A 136 18.61 6.66 3.83
N GLN A 137 19.82 7.06 3.50
CA GLN A 137 20.24 8.45 3.47
C GLN A 137 20.62 8.84 2.04
N SER A 138 20.19 10.03 1.60
CA SER A 138 20.66 10.63 0.35
C SER A 138 22.12 11.04 0.48
N ASN A 139 22.84 11.00 -0.61
CA ASN A 139 24.22 11.49 -0.67
C ASN A 139 24.28 13.02 -0.82
N GLY A 140 25.51 13.58 -0.80
CA GLY A 140 25.75 15.02 -0.97
C GLY A 140 25.35 15.59 -2.35
N SER A 141 24.81 14.76 -3.25
CA SER A 141 24.24 15.16 -4.55
C SER A 141 22.74 14.89 -4.64
N GLY A 142 22.09 14.56 -3.52
CA GLY A 142 20.65 14.28 -3.48
C GLY A 142 20.25 12.96 -4.15
N GLN A 143 21.16 11.99 -4.26
CA GLN A 143 20.87 10.68 -4.82
C GLN A 143 20.68 9.64 -3.70
N ALA A 144 19.79 8.68 -3.93
CA ALA A 144 19.57 7.56 -3.03
C ALA A 144 19.22 6.29 -3.80
N THR A 145 19.65 5.13 -3.29
CA THR A 145 19.24 3.83 -3.81
C THR A 145 18.27 3.23 -2.82
N LEU A 146 17.05 2.96 -3.26
CA LEU A 146 15.94 2.46 -2.44
C LEU A 146 15.90 0.92 -2.51
N PRO A 147 16.25 0.20 -1.44
CA PRO A 147 16.01 -1.25 -1.34
C PRO A 147 14.54 -1.50 -1.02
N ILE A 148 13.83 -2.14 -1.93
CA ILE A 148 12.38 -2.33 -1.88
C ILE A 148 11.99 -3.81 -1.80
N GLU A 149 10.84 -4.08 -1.20
CA GLU A 149 10.17 -5.38 -1.23
C GLU A 149 8.67 -5.15 -1.57
N PRO A 150 8.10 -5.88 -2.52
CA PRO A 150 8.68 -6.90 -3.39
C PRO A 150 9.60 -6.33 -4.47
N ALA A 151 10.15 -7.20 -5.33
CA ALA A 151 10.84 -6.75 -6.54
C ALA A 151 9.87 -5.95 -7.41
N LEU A 152 10.42 -5.01 -8.19
CA LEU A 152 9.64 -4.22 -9.14
C LEU A 152 8.76 -5.10 -10.01
N VAL A 153 7.47 -4.84 -9.99
CA VAL A 153 6.47 -5.51 -10.85
C VAL A 153 6.53 -4.94 -12.27
N ALA A 154 6.70 -3.62 -12.36
CA ALA A 154 6.93 -2.91 -13.61
C ALA A 154 8.08 -1.93 -13.40
N SER A 155 8.91 -1.77 -14.42
CA SER A 155 10.00 -0.77 -14.41
C SER A 155 9.41 0.63 -14.40
N PRO A 156 9.73 1.48 -13.42
CA PRO A 156 9.34 2.89 -13.48
C PRO A 156 10.08 3.58 -14.64
N ALA A 157 9.47 4.62 -15.19
CA ALA A 157 10.08 5.45 -16.20
C ALA A 157 11.23 6.31 -15.62
N ASN A 158 12.15 6.77 -16.48
CA ASN A 158 13.08 7.81 -16.06
C ASN A 158 12.31 9.09 -15.69
N ASP A 159 12.75 9.78 -14.65
CA ASP A 159 12.11 11.00 -14.13
C ASP A 159 10.67 10.78 -13.60
N GLU A 160 10.27 9.54 -13.36
CA GLU A 160 9.00 9.24 -12.73
C GLU A 160 9.03 9.67 -11.26
N ALA A 161 7.98 10.35 -10.80
CA ALA A 161 7.91 10.86 -9.43
C ALA A 161 7.84 9.73 -8.40
N VAL A 162 8.63 9.86 -7.33
CA VAL A 162 8.60 8.97 -6.17
C VAL A 162 7.62 9.52 -5.15
N VAL A 163 6.57 8.78 -4.86
CA VAL A 163 5.55 9.12 -3.86
C VAL A 163 5.96 8.52 -2.53
N ALA A 164 6.36 9.36 -1.58
CA ALA A 164 6.87 8.98 -0.27
C ALA A 164 5.92 9.35 0.89
N GLU A 165 4.92 10.19 0.63
CA GLU A 165 3.93 10.62 1.61
C GLU A 165 2.51 10.46 1.06
N ASN A 166 1.54 10.26 1.98
CA ASN A 166 0.13 10.06 1.63
C ASN A 166 -0.08 9.02 0.53
N ILE A 167 0.70 7.94 0.57
CA ILE A 167 0.78 6.94 -0.49
C ILE A 167 -0.59 6.31 -0.74
N PRO A 168 -1.14 6.46 -1.97
CA PRO A 168 -2.41 5.87 -2.33
C PRO A 168 -2.22 4.41 -2.74
N PHE A 169 -2.82 3.49 -2.02
CA PHE A 169 -2.98 2.11 -2.46
C PHE A 169 -4.11 2.01 -3.47
N THR A 170 -3.87 1.32 -4.57
CA THR A 170 -4.94 0.93 -5.50
C THR A 170 -5.52 -0.38 -5.02
N VAL A 171 -6.77 -0.36 -4.55
CA VAL A 171 -7.41 -1.51 -3.91
C VAL A 171 -8.78 -1.82 -4.51
N ALA A 172 -9.22 -3.06 -4.34
CA ALA A 172 -10.59 -3.50 -4.54
C ALA A 172 -11.13 -4.18 -3.27
N LEU A 173 -12.43 -4.33 -3.18
CA LEU A 173 -13.05 -5.10 -2.09
C LEU A 173 -12.76 -6.59 -2.28
N THR A 174 -12.46 -7.32 -1.19
CA THR A 174 -12.21 -8.77 -1.25
C THR A 174 -13.46 -9.60 -1.36
N GLY A 175 -14.60 -9.09 -0.90
CA GLY A 175 -15.91 -9.75 -0.88
C GLY A 175 -16.93 -9.13 -1.82
N GLY A 176 -17.79 -9.98 -2.41
CA GLY A 176 -18.99 -9.53 -3.12
C GLY A 176 -20.18 -9.21 -2.20
N VAL A 177 -20.10 -9.61 -0.93
CA VAL A 177 -21.12 -9.35 0.10
C VAL A 177 -20.58 -8.32 1.07
N GLN A 178 -21.35 -7.28 1.31
CA GLN A 178 -21.04 -6.22 2.27
C GLN A 178 -22.11 -6.23 3.36
N GLU A 179 -21.70 -6.59 4.57
CA GLU A 179 -22.59 -6.72 5.72
C GLU A 179 -22.34 -5.58 6.71
N PHE A 180 -23.40 -5.09 7.33
CA PHE A 180 -23.30 -4.16 8.46
C PHE A 180 -24.26 -4.58 9.57
N ALA A 181 -23.92 -4.26 10.80
CA ALA A 181 -24.77 -4.52 11.94
C ALA A 181 -25.28 -3.21 12.55
N THR A 182 -26.53 -3.24 13.01
CA THR A 182 -27.13 -2.13 13.78
C THR A 182 -27.56 -2.62 15.14
N GLY A 183 -27.17 -1.89 16.19
CA GLY A 183 -27.58 -2.16 17.56
C GLY A 183 -28.87 -1.45 17.95
N ARG A 184 -29.39 -1.81 19.13
CA ARG A 184 -30.57 -1.18 19.73
C ARG A 184 -30.40 0.31 20.02
N THR A 185 -29.15 0.77 20.09
CA THR A 185 -28.76 2.18 20.28
C THR A 185 -28.82 3.00 19.00
N GLY A 186 -29.12 2.41 17.83
CA GLY A 186 -29.11 3.08 16.53
C GLY A 186 -27.72 3.35 15.98
N LEU A 187 -26.67 2.74 16.55
CA LEU A 187 -25.32 2.80 16.06
C LEU A 187 -25.03 1.67 15.08
N PHE A 188 -24.20 1.96 14.09
CA PHE A 188 -23.80 1.04 13.03
C PHE A 188 -22.36 0.57 13.26
N SER A 189 -22.15 -0.74 13.21
CA SER A 189 -20.81 -1.35 13.18
C SER A 189 -20.56 -1.86 11.77
N TYR A 190 -19.36 -1.57 11.25
CA TYR A 190 -18.98 -1.94 9.90
C TYR A 190 -17.49 -2.30 9.84
N ASP A 191 -17.21 -3.41 9.19
CA ASP A 191 -15.87 -3.87 8.86
C ASP A 191 -15.77 -4.04 7.36
N VAL A 192 -14.60 -3.76 6.79
CA VAL A 192 -14.37 -3.84 5.35
C VAL A 192 -12.98 -4.38 5.04
N ASP A 193 -12.93 -5.28 4.08
CA ASP A 193 -11.70 -5.93 3.63
C ASP A 193 -11.33 -5.45 2.23
N PHE A 194 -10.06 -5.12 2.07
CA PHE A 194 -9.48 -4.65 0.83
C PHE A 194 -8.33 -5.54 0.38
N GLU A 195 -8.13 -5.60 -0.91
CA GLU A 195 -7.00 -6.26 -1.56
C GLU A 195 -6.36 -5.30 -2.57
N GLU A 196 -5.03 -5.22 -2.56
CA GLU A 196 -4.29 -4.45 -3.56
C GLU A 196 -4.49 -5.02 -4.95
N VAL A 197 -4.75 -4.16 -5.91
CA VAL A 197 -4.92 -4.49 -7.33
C VAL A 197 -3.71 -3.96 -8.10
N LEU A 198 -3.16 -4.80 -8.98
CA LEU A 198 -1.97 -4.50 -9.78
C LEU A 198 -2.33 -4.35 -11.24
#